data_8017e783a0f88aa686df5078259a764b
#
_entry.id   8017e783a0f88aa686df5078259a764b
#
_cell.length_a   1.000
_cell.length_b   1.000
_cell.length_c   1.000
_cell.angle_alpha   90.00
_cell.angle_beta   90.00
_cell.angle_gamma   90.00
#
_symmetry.space_group_name_H-M   'P 1'
#
loop_
_entity.id
_entity.type
_entity.pdbx_description
1 polymer ?
#
loop_
_entity_poly.entity_id
_entity_poly.type
_entity_poly.pdbx_seq_one_letter_code
_entity_poly.pdbx_strand_id
1 'polypeptide(L)'
;MNNEQQSEQQKAIRRFFIGSFFIALVCAAVVDLFLASMDPGPDDVVWIFFYTFFIVFIPSAITTFVFYITQEKASNYYSRYLVLALLMPPFLIPILATLFDLIYLNSGHNAIDMLVEYYLAYGIWACILAVVQLVLAAICLP
;
A
#
# COMPACT_ATOMS: atom_id res chain seq x y z
N MET A 1 -25.64 15.16 -7.67
CA MET A 1 -25.33 14.36 -6.47
C MET A 1 -25.77 15.15 -5.26
N ASN A 2 -26.57 14.56 -4.38
CA ASN A 2 -27.07 15.27 -3.19
C ASN A 2 -25.93 15.48 -2.18
N ASN A 3 -25.98 16.58 -1.43
CA ASN A 3 -24.95 16.92 -0.43
C ASN A 3 -24.72 15.80 0.62
N GLU A 4 -25.77 15.02 0.92
CA GLU A 4 -25.68 13.87 1.83
C GLU A 4 -24.82 12.74 1.25
N GLN A 5 -24.99 12.41 -0.02
CA GLN A 5 -24.17 11.36 -0.67
C GLN A 5 -22.70 11.74 -0.72
N GLN A 6 -22.41 12.99 -0.98
CA GLN A 6 -21.04 13.50 -0.98
C GLN A 6 -20.39 13.41 0.41
N SER A 7 -21.15 13.74 1.45
CA SER A 7 -20.69 13.62 2.85
C SER A 7 -20.39 12.16 3.23
N GLU A 8 -21.24 11.21 2.84
CA GLU A 8 -21.02 9.78 3.13
C GLU A 8 -19.82 9.21 2.38
N GLN A 9 -19.61 9.62 1.12
CA GLN A 9 -18.42 9.22 0.36
C GLN A 9 -17.13 9.73 1.00
N GLN A 10 -17.09 10.98 1.43
CA GLN A 10 -15.91 11.54 2.11
C GLN A 10 -15.62 10.81 3.43
N LYS A 11 -16.64 10.45 4.19
CA LYS A 11 -16.47 9.64 5.41
C LYS A 11 -15.91 8.25 5.08
N ALA A 12 -16.40 7.60 4.02
CA ALA A 12 -15.93 6.29 3.59
C ALA A 12 -14.45 6.33 3.16
N ILE A 13 -14.05 7.32 2.36
CA ILE A 13 -12.66 7.52 1.93
C ILE A 13 -11.75 7.76 3.15
N ARG A 14 -12.19 8.58 4.09
CA ARG A 14 -11.43 8.82 5.33
C ARG A 14 -11.27 7.55 6.16
N ARG A 15 -12.30 6.73 6.30
CA ARG A 15 -12.23 5.44 7.01
C ARG A 15 -11.25 4.48 6.31
N PHE A 16 -11.28 4.40 4.99
CA PHE A 16 -10.34 3.60 4.22
C PHE A 16 -8.89 4.06 4.43
N PHE A 17 -8.63 5.35 4.39
CA PHE A 17 -7.30 5.92 4.63
C PHE A 17 -6.78 5.58 6.03
N ILE A 18 -7.59 5.79 7.06
CA ILE A 18 -7.23 5.49 8.45
C ILE A 18 -6.99 3.98 8.63
N GLY A 19 -7.87 3.13 8.08
CA GLY A 19 -7.71 1.69 8.13
C GLY A 19 -6.42 1.22 7.44
N SER A 20 -6.10 1.78 6.28
CA SER A 20 -4.85 1.50 5.55
C SER A 20 -3.60 1.92 6.33
N PHE A 21 -3.66 3.03 7.04
CA PHE A 21 -2.58 3.47 7.93
C PHE A 21 -2.32 2.45 9.05
N PHE A 22 -3.37 1.97 9.72
CA PHE A 22 -3.24 0.96 10.75
C PHE A 22 -2.73 -0.38 10.19
N ILE A 23 -3.19 -0.80 9.02
CA ILE A 23 -2.68 -2.01 8.36
C ILE A 23 -1.19 -1.87 8.07
N ALA A 24 -0.74 -0.73 7.57
CA ALA A 24 0.68 -0.48 7.32
C ALA A 24 1.52 -0.55 8.60
N LEU A 25 1.02 0.02 9.70
CA LEU A 25 1.68 -0.07 11.02
C LEU A 25 1.78 -1.51 11.50
N VAL A 26 0.70 -2.28 11.41
CA VAL A 26 0.68 -3.69 11.83
C VAL A 26 1.63 -4.52 10.97
N CYS A 27 1.62 -4.33 9.65
CA CYS A 27 2.55 -5.02 8.76
C CYS A 27 4.02 -4.70 9.10
N ALA A 28 4.34 -3.43 9.32
CA ALA A 28 5.68 -3.02 9.72
C ALA A 28 6.10 -3.64 11.07
N ALA A 29 5.22 -3.63 12.05
CA ALA A 29 5.48 -4.24 13.36
C ALA A 29 5.68 -5.76 13.28
N VAL A 30 4.88 -6.47 12.47
CA VAL A 30 5.02 -7.91 12.27
C VAL A 30 6.35 -8.25 11.59
N VAL A 31 6.75 -7.50 10.57
CA VAL A 31 8.04 -7.69 9.89
C VAL A 31 9.18 -7.45 10.86
N ASP A 32 9.12 -6.40 11.68
CA ASP A 32 10.14 -6.11 12.67
C ASP A 32 10.25 -7.18 13.74
N LEU A 33 9.12 -7.69 14.26
CA LEU A 33 9.13 -8.78 15.23
C LEU A 33 9.77 -10.06 14.65
N PHE A 34 9.49 -10.35 13.38
CA PHE A 34 10.10 -11.47 12.68
C PHE A 34 11.60 -11.29 12.53
N LEU A 35 12.06 -10.10 12.14
CA LEU A 35 13.47 -9.77 11.97
C LEU A 35 14.21 -9.67 13.31
N ALA A 36 13.57 -9.17 14.37
CA ALA A 36 14.13 -9.14 15.70
C ALA A 36 14.50 -10.55 16.23
N SER A 37 13.81 -11.59 15.75
CA SER A 37 14.16 -12.97 16.05
C SER A 37 15.46 -13.44 15.39
N MET A 38 15.97 -12.72 14.38
CA MET A 38 17.19 -13.02 13.64
C MET A 38 18.42 -12.24 14.16
N ASP A 39 18.29 -11.51 15.27
CA ASP A 39 19.34 -10.73 15.92
C ASP A 39 19.98 -9.62 15.04
N PRO A 40 19.17 -8.76 14.37
CA PRO A 40 19.68 -7.63 13.62
C PRO A 40 20.17 -6.53 14.56
N GLY A 41 21.03 -5.64 14.04
CA GLY A 41 21.41 -4.43 14.76
C GLY A 41 20.20 -3.50 15.01
N PRO A 42 20.24 -2.69 16.10
CA PRO A 42 19.11 -1.80 16.43
C PRO A 42 18.80 -0.79 15.33
N ASP A 43 19.79 -0.32 14.60
CA ASP A 43 19.60 0.62 13.50
C ASP A 43 18.90 -0.03 12.30
N ASP A 44 19.15 -1.31 12.06
CA ASP A 44 18.51 -2.07 10.97
C ASP A 44 17.02 -2.27 11.23
N VAL A 45 16.64 -2.53 12.48
CA VAL A 45 15.22 -2.68 12.87
C VAL A 45 14.43 -1.39 12.58
N VAL A 46 14.97 -0.24 12.96
CA VAL A 46 14.31 1.07 12.72
C VAL A 46 14.17 1.34 11.23
N TRP A 47 15.22 1.09 10.44
CA TRP A 47 15.18 1.28 8.99
C TRP A 47 14.15 0.39 8.32
N ILE A 48 14.12 -0.88 8.65
CA ILE A 48 13.20 -1.85 8.07
C ILE A 48 11.76 -1.53 8.44
N PHE A 49 11.51 -1.06 9.68
CA PHE A 49 10.18 -0.59 10.08
C PHE A 49 9.67 0.53 9.16
N PHE A 50 10.43 1.60 9.02
CA PHE A 50 10.03 2.71 8.16
C PHE A 50 9.92 2.30 6.69
N TYR A 51 10.85 1.52 6.19
CA TYR A 51 10.81 1.00 4.83
C TYR A 51 9.54 0.21 4.56
N THR A 52 9.23 -0.76 5.41
CA THR A 52 8.02 -1.59 5.29
C THR A 52 6.75 -0.75 5.40
N PHE A 53 6.72 0.16 6.37
CA PHE A 53 5.59 1.06 6.55
C PHE A 53 5.31 1.89 5.29
N PHE A 54 6.31 2.55 4.74
CA PHE A 54 6.13 3.40 3.56
C PHE A 54 5.79 2.61 2.32
N ILE A 55 6.40 1.46 2.09
CA ILE A 55 6.09 0.61 0.93
C ILE A 55 4.64 0.12 0.97
N VAL A 56 4.10 -0.19 2.13
CA VAL A 56 2.71 -0.61 2.28
C VAL A 56 1.75 0.57 2.25
N PHE A 57 2.12 1.69 2.85
CA PHE A 57 1.25 2.86 3.00
C PHE A 57 1.11 3.69 1.73
N ILE A 58 2.18 3.89 0.96
CA ILE A 58 2.17 4.74 -0.25
C ILE A 58 1.14 4.28 -1.29
N PRO A 59 1.04 2.98 -1.66
CA PRO A 59 0.00 2.51 -2.56
C PRO A 59 -1.41 2.81 -2.08
N SER A 60 -1.65 2.66 -0.78
CA SER A 60 -2.94 2.97 -0.15
C SER A 60 -3.26 4.46 -0.16
N ALA A 61 -2.25 5.29 0.07
CA ALA A 61 -2.39 6.75 -0.01
C ALA A 61 -2.71 7.21 -1.43
N ILE A 62 -2.04 6.63 -2.44
CA ILE A 62 -2.32 6.90 -3.85
C ILE A 62 -3.73 6.45 -4.21
N THR A 63 -4.14 5.26 -3.79
CA THR A 63 -5.50 4.75 -4.00
C THR A 63 -6.54 5.69 -3.39
N THR A 64 -6.31 6.15 -2.16
CA THR A 64 -7.17 7.11 -1.47
C THR A 64 -7.26 8.44 -2.22
N PHE A 65 -6.15 8.93 -2.73
CA PHE A 65 -6.09 10.15 -3.52
C PHE A 65 -6.86 10.03 -4.83
N VAL A 66 -6.72 8.91 -5.53
CA VAL A 66 -7.50 8.62 -6.74
C VAL A 66 -9.00 8.57 -6.43
N PHE A 67 -9.41 7.95 -5.31
CA PHE A 67 -10.80 7.94 -4.87
C PHE A 67 -11.32 9.36 -4.63
N TYR A 68 -10.52 10.19 -4.00
CA TYR A 68 -10.91 11.58 -3.71
C TYR A 68 -11.13 12.40 -4.98
N ILE A 69 -10.24 12.26 -5.98
CA ILE A 69 -10.37 13.02 -7.25
C ILE A 69 -11.53 12.49 -8.10
N THR A 70 -11.78 11.18 -8.10
CA THR A 70 -12.75 10.56 -9.01
C THR A 70 -14.16 10.50 -8.45
N GLN A 71 -14.38 10.90 -7.19
CA GLN A 71 -15.69 10.81 -6.50
C GLN A 71 -16.82 11.56 -7.25
N GLU A 72 -16.50 12.63 -7.98
CA GLU A 72 -17.51 13.43 -8.68
C GLU A 72 -17.93 12.83 -10.04
N LYS A 73 -17.16 11.92 -10.62
CA LYS A 73 -17.32 11.49 -12.02
C LYS A 73 -17.97 10.13 -12.23
N ALA A 74 -18.28 9.37 -11.19
CA ALA A 74 -18.63 7.98 -11.35
C ALA A 74 -20.01 7.61 -10.78
N SER A 75 -20.97 7.30 -11.65
CA SER A 75 -22.22 6.63 -11.26
C SER A 75 -22.03 5.17 -10.81
N ASN A 76 -20.89 4.53 -11.16
CA ASN A 76 -20.52 3.15 -10.77
C ASN A 76 -19.11 3.10 -10.17
N TYR A 77 -18.84 3.95 -9.19
CA TYR A 77 -17.49 4.08 -8.62
C TYR A 77 -17.07 2.88 -7.75
N TYR A 78 -18.01 2.17 -7.14
CA TYR A 78 -17.72 1.09 -6.21
C TYR A 78 -16.85 -0.01 -6.81
N SER A 79 -17.21 -0.56 -7.96
CA SER A 79 -16.43 -1.61 -8.62
C SER A 79 -15.04 -1.13 -9.07
N ARG A 80 -14.93 0.11 -9.52
CA ARG A 80 -13.65 0.72 -9.93
C ARG A 80 -12.71 0.89 -8.75
N TYR A 81 -13.22 1.28 -7.59
CA TYR A 81 -12.44 1.43 -6.38
C TYR A 81 -11.95 0.09 -5.83
N LEU A 82 -12.77 -0.94 -5.89
CA LEU A 82 -12.35 -2.29 -5.53
C LEU A 82 -11.22 -2.79 -6.44
N VAL A 83 -11.33 -2.57 -7.74
CA VAL A 83 -10.28 -2.95 -8.70
C VAL A 83 -8.99 -2.18 -8.44
N LEU A 84 -9.05 -0.88 -8.16
CA LEU A 84 -7.87 -0.08 -7.82
C LEU A 84 -7.22 -0.56 -6.52
N ALA A 85 -8.01 -0.80 -5.47
CA ALA A 85 -7.50 -1.31 -4.20
C ALA A 85 -6.82 -2.68 -4.34
N LEU A 86 -7.32 -3.51 -5.27
CA LEU A 86 -6.73 -4.82 -5.55
C LEU A 86 -5.43 -4.72 -6.37
N LEU A 87 -5.39 -3.84 -7.37
CA LEU A 87 -4.29 -3.78 -8.33
C LEU A 87 -3.12 -2.90 -7.86
N MET A 88 -3.37 -1.86 -7.06
CA MET A 88 -2.34 -0.90 -6.66
C MET A 88 -1.18 -1.52 -5.85
N PRO A 89 -1.39 -2.36 -4.82
CA PRO A 89 -0.28 -2.92 -4.06
C PRO A 89 0.66 -3.80 -4.90
N PRO A 90 0.19 -4.80 -5.65
CA PRO A 90 1.09 -5.64 -6.43
C PRO A 90 1.80 -4.89 -7.55
N PHE A 91 1.23 -3.79 -8.05
CA PHE A 91 1.84 -2.98 -9.08
C PHE A 91 2.88 -2.01 -8.51
N LEU A 92 2.55 -1.29 -7.44
CA LEU A 92 3.38 -0.22 -6.91
C LEU A 92 4.48 -0.69 -5.94
N ILE A 93 4.27 -1.75 -5.16
CA ILE A 93 5.25 -2.20 -4.16
C ILE A 93 6.60 -2.55 -4.80
N PRO A 94 6.68 -3.36 -5.87
CA PRO A 94 7.95 -3.66 -6.50
C PRO A 94 8.62 -2.42 -7.13
N ILE A 95 7.83 -1.52 -7.70
CA ILE A 95 8.35 -0.27 -8.29
C ILE A 95 8.94 0.62 -7.20
N LEU A 96 8.24 0.80 -6.08
CA LEU A 96 8.73 1.58 -4.94
C LEU A 96 9.99 0.98 -4.32
N ALA A 97 10.03 -0.35 -4.17
CA ALA A 97 11.21 -1.06 -3.68
C ALA A 97 12.41 -0.84 -4.60
N THR A 98 12.22 -0.95 -5.92
CA THR A 98 13.28 -0.71 -6.91
C THR A 98 13.76 0.73 -6.87
N LEU A 99 12.85 1.71 -6.81
CA LEU A 99 13.20 3.12 -6.72
C LEU A 99 13.96 3.43 -5.43
N PHE A 100 13.55 2.86 -4.32
CA PHE A 100 14.22 3.03 -3.04
C PHE A 100 15.66 2.52 -3.11
N ASP A 101 15.89 1.33 -3.64
CA ASP A 101 17.23 0.76 -3.78
C ASP A 101 18.12 1.56 -4.73
N LEU A 102 17.56 2.06 -5.84
CA LEU A 102 18.32 2.89 -6.78
C LEU A 102 18.75 4.21 -6.16
N ILE A 103 17.94 4.80 -5.30
CA ILE A 103 18.22 6.11 -4.68
C ILE A 103 19.14 5.97 -3.48
N TYR A 104 18.87 5.01 -2.59
CA TYR A 104 19.54 4.94 -1.28
C TYR A 104 20.68 3.93 -1.21
N LEU A 105 20.56 2.78 -1.87
CA LEU A 105 21.57 1.73 -1.78
C LEU A 105 22.60 1.80 -2.90
N ASN A 106 22.30 2.52 -3.99
CA ASN A 106 23.18 2.73 -5.14
C ASN A 106 23.90 1.43 -5.57
N SER A 107 23.14 0.36 -5.69
CA SER A 107 23.61 -1.02 -5.81
C SER A 107 24.35 -1.33 -7.11
N GLY A 108 24.38 -0.40 -8.08
CA GLY A 108 25.03 -0.59 -9.38
C GLY A 108 24.39 -1.65 -10.28
N HIS A 109 23.30 -2.26 -9.84
CA HIS A 109 22.56 -3.25 -10.62
C HIS A 109 21.66 -2.57 -11.67
N ASN A 110 21.33 -3.31 -12.72
CA ASN A 110 20.41 -2.84 -13.74
C ASN A 110 18.99 -2.71 -13.14
N ALA A 111 18.35 -1.57 -13.33
CA ALA A 111 17.02 -1.29 -12.78
C ALA A 111 15.95 -2.33 -13.19
N ILE A 112 16.06 -2.89 -14.41
CA ILE A 112 15.12 -3.91 -14.91
C ILE A 112 15.29 -5.23 -14.16
N ASP A 113 16.52 -5.65 -13.94
CA ASP A 113 16.81 -6.90 -13.21
C ASP A 113 16.34 -6.81 -11.76
N MET A 114 16.59 -5.68 -11.11
CA MET A 114 16.07 -5.41 -9.75
C MET A 114 14.55 -5.41 -9.70
N LEU A 115 13.88 -4.81 -10.67
CA LEU A 115 12.43 -4.79 -10.73
C LEU A 115 11.86 -6.22 -10.83
N VAL A 116 12.45 -7.07 -11.68
CA VAL A 116 12.04 -8.49 -11.81
C VAL A 116 12.27 -9.24 -10.51
N GLU A 117 13.41 -9.07 -9.85
CA GLU A 117 13.69 -9.69 -8.55
C GLU A 117 12.67 -9.28 -7.49
N TYR A 118 12.31 -8.00 -7.42
CA TYR A 118 11.30 -7.52 -6.47
C TYR A 118 9.89 -8.01 -6.79
N TYR A 119 9.52 -8.16 -8.05
CA TYR A 119 8.25 -8.81 -8.41
C TYR A 119 8.20 -10.27 -7.97
N LEU A 120 9.31 -10.99 -8.06
CA LEU A 120 9.39 -12.38 -7.60
C LEU A 120 9.43 -12.48 -6.08
N ALA A 121 10.20 -11.64 -5.40
CA ALA A 121 10.35 -11.67 -3.95
C ALA A 121 9.10 -11.19 -3.20
N TYR A 122 8.52 -10.09 -3.65
CA TYR A 122 7.38 -9.44 -2.97
C TYR A 122 6.03 -9.77 -3.59
N GLY A 123 5.97 -10.45 -4.73
CA GLY A 123 4.72 -10.70 -5.45
C GLY A 123 3.66 -11.40 -4.62
N ILE A 124 4.02 -12.44 -3.87
CA ILE A 124 3.10 -13.17 -2.99
C ILE A 124 2.60 -12.26 -1.86
N TRP A 125 3.49 -11.53 -1.20
CA TRP A 125 3.15 -10.62 -0.11
C TRP A 125 2.30 -9.44 -0.59
N ALA A 126 2.60 -8.91 -1.77
CA ALA A 126 1.83 -7.86 -2.40
C ALA A 126 0.41 -8.33 -2.76
N CYS A 127 0.24 -9.57 -3.20
CA CYS A 127 -1.07 -10.18 -3.45
C CYS A 127 -1.88 -10.37 -2.16
N ILE A 128 -1.25 -10.83 -1.09
CA ILE A 128 -1.91 -10.94 0.23
C ILE A 128 -2.37 -9.56 0.70
N LEU A 129 -1.51 -8.56 0.60
CA LEU A 129 -1.84 -7.19 0.96
C LEU A 129 -2.96 -6.62 0.09
N ALA A 130 -2.98 -6.94 -1.20
CA ALA A 130 -4.05 -6.55 -2.12
C ALA A 130 -5.41 -7.10 -1.68
N VAL A 131 -5.46 -8.37 -1.26
CA VAL A 131 -6.67 -8.98 -0.71
C VAL A 131 -7.12 -8.29 0.58
N VAL A 132 -6.18 -8.00 1.49
CA VAL A 132 -6.48 -7.28 2.73
C VAL A 132 -7.04 -5.88 2.44
N GLN A 133 -6.46 -5.15 1.50
CA GLN A 133 -6.95 -3.83 1.08
C GLN A 133 -8.30 -3.90 0.37
N LEU A 134 -8.54 -4.94 -0.43
CA LEU A 134 -9.83 -5.18 -1.05
C LEU A 134 -10.93 -5.38 -0.01
N VAL A 135 -10.68 -6.21 1.01
CA VAL A 135 -11.60 -6.44 2.12
C VAL A 135 -11.85 -5.13 2.88
N LEU A 136 -10.80 -4.38 3.17
CA LEU A 136 -10.94 -3.08 3.82
C LEU A 136 -11.79 -2.11 3.00
N ALA A 137 -11.55 -2.03 1.69
CA ALA A 137 -12.33 -1.19 0.80
C ALA A 137 -13.81 -1.64 0.77
N ALA A 138 -14.07 -2.94 0.73
CA ALA A 138 -15.42 -3.49 0.75
C ALA A 138 -16.17 -3.18 2.07
N ILE A 139 -15.45 -3.12 3.19
CA ILE A 139 -16.05 -2.77 4.49
C ILE A 139 -16.29 -1.25 4.61
N CYS A 140 -15.35 -0.43 4.12
CA CYS A 140 -15.39 1.02 4.29
C CYS A 140 -16.27 1.73 3.26
N LEU A 141 -16.34 1.21 2.04
CA LEU A 141 -17.15 1.78 0.96
C LEU A 141 -18.57 1.26 1.03
N PRO A 142 -19.55 2.15 0.89
CA PRO A 142 -20.95 1.77 0.95
C PRO A 142 -21.41 1.00 -0.28
#